data_d36d0ecba9412fc324170ceb814ce031
#
_entry.id   d36d0ecba9412fc324170ceb814ce031
#
_cell.length_a   1.000
_cell.length_b   1.000
_cell.length_c   1.000
_cell.angle_alpha   90.00
_cell.angle_beta   90.00
_cell.angle_gamma   90.00
#
_symmetry.space_group_name_H-M   'P 1'
#
loop_
_entity.id
_entity.type
_entity.pdbx_description
1 polymer ?
#
loop_
_entity_poly.entity_id
_entity_poly.type
_entity_poly.pdbx_seq_one_letter_code
_entity_poly.pdbx_strand_id
1 'polypeptide(L)'
;MPRPTKGPRLGGSAQHERHLLANLATQLIVHESIKTTEARARRLRPYVEKLITKGKRGDLHARRTVMKKVTDKYAVYRLFEELAPQFQGREGGYTRIVKTAPRKGDNAPMAVISLVLEPVATKEVVDDAVATAKRAAAEAVKAEESETAEVEEAAGADAEETAVEADEVKEADDVAAEKADVEDEDAPARK
;
A
#
# COMPACT_ATOMS: atom_id res chain seq x y z
N MET A 1 27.22 25.57 8.49
CA MET A 1 25.90 25.45 7.82
C MET A 1 24.78 25.94 8.73
N PRO A 2 23.87 26.80 8.27
CA PRO A 2 22.74 27.22 9.08
C PRO A 2 21.85 26.04 9.40
N ARG A 3 21.31 25.96 10.64
CA ARG A 3 20.37 24.91 11.00
C ARG A 3 19.07 25.11 10.24
N PRO A 4 18.44 24.05 9.69
CA PRO A 4 17.15 24.18 9.03
C PRO A 4 16.11 24.72 10.01
N THR A 5 15.34 25.70 9.58
CA THR A 5 14.29 26.32 10.39
C THR A 5 13.19 25.30 10.64
N LYS A 6 12.76 25.19 11.90
CA LYS A 6 11.64 24.30 12.27
C LYS A 6 10.25 24.83 11.87
N GLY A 7 10.23 25.93 11.13
CA GLY A 7 9.01 26.65 10.78
C GLY A 7 8.43 27.45 11.97
N PRO A 8 7.26 28.10 11.79
CA PRO A 8 6.64 28.94 12.81
C PRO A 8 6.27 28.09 14.04
N ARG A 9 6.40 28.70 15.23
CA ARG A 9 6.08 28.08 16.52
C ARG A 9 4.57 27.78 16.62
N LEU A 10 4.23 26.68 17.31
CA LEU A 10 2.85 26.37 17.67
C LEU A 10 2.47 27.11 18.96
N GLY A 11 1.65 28.14 18.84
CA GLY A 11 1.21 28.97 19.97
C GLY A 11 2.15 30.13 20.30
N GLY A 12 1.79 30.92 21.31
CA GLY A 12 2.44 32.18 21.65
C GLY A 12 3.82 32.03 22.31
N SER A 13 4.07 30.98 23.10
CA SER A 13 5.33 30.80 23.83
C SER A 13 5.95 29.43 23.61
N ALA A 14 7.28 29.30 23.86
CA ALA A 14 7.98 28.02 23.77
C ALA A 14 7.48 27.01 24.81
N GLN A 15 7.06 27.48 25.97
CA GLN A 15 6.51 26.64 27.02
C GLN A 15 5.14 26.10 26.63
N HIS A 16 4.30 26.96 26.05
CA HIS A 16 2.98 26.55 25.53
C HIS A 16 3.11 25.46 24.46
N GLU A 17 4.05 25.61 23.52
CA GLU A 17 4.32 24.57 22.51
C GLU A 17 4.70 23.23 23.14
N ARG A 18 5.56 23.23 24.18
CA ARG A 18 5.96 22.00 24.89
C ARG A 18 4.76 21.32 25.55
N HIS A 19 3.92 22.07 26.25
CA HIS A 19 2.72 21.54 26.89
C HIS A 19 1.70 21.02 25.86
N LEU A 20 1.51 21.76 24.77
CA LEU A 20 0.61 21.35 23.70
C LEU A 20 1.05 20.02 23.09
N LEU A 21 2.33 19.86 22.77
CA LEU A 21 2.86 18.61 22.23
C LEU A 21 2.83 17.47 23.25
N ALA A 22 3.06 17.76 24.53
CA ALA A 22 2.95 16.77 25.61
C ALA A 22 1.52 16.25 25.73
N ASN A 23 0.52 17.14 25.78
CA ASN A 23 -0.89 16.75 25.87
C ASN A 23 -1.36 15.98 24.63
N LEU A 24 -0.97 16.41 23.42
CA LEU A 24 -1.30 15.67 22.21
C LEU A 24 -0.63 14.29 22.18
N ALA A 25 0.61 14.16 22.69
CA ALA A 25 1.28 12.87 22.79
C ALA A 25 0.59 11.94 23.80
N THR A 26 0.18 12.47 24.95
CA THR A 26 -0.62 11.74 25.94
C THR A 26 -1.90 11.21 25.32
N GLN A 27 -2.66 12.06 24.65
CA GLN A 27 -3.91 11.66 24.00
C GLN A 27 -3.67 10.61 22.90
N LEU A 28 -2.59 10.74 22.12
CA LEU A 28 -2.26 9.76 21.09
C LEU A 28 -1.88 8.38 21.68
N ILE A 29 -1.16 8.35 22.79
CA ILE A 29 -0.81 7.11 23.49
C ILE A 29 -2.06 6.45 24.08
N VAL A 30 -2.99 7.25 24.63
CA VAL A 30 -4.21 6.74 25.25
C VAL A 30 -5.25 6.27 24.23
N HIS A 31 -5.40 7.00 23.13
CA HIS A 31 -6.47 6.73 22.14
C HIS A 31 -5.97 6.10 20.84
N GLU A 32 -4.65 5.92 20.66
CA GLU A 32 -4.00 5.34 19.48
C GLU A 32 -4.19 6.16 18.19
N SER A 33 -5.25 6.94 18.09
CA SER A 33 -5.48 7.87 16.98
C SER A 33 -6.17 9.15 17.46
N ILE A 34 -5.73 10.29 16.90
CA ILE A 34 -6.33 11.61 17.20
C ILE A 34 -6.49 12.43 15.93
N LYS A 35 -7.58 13.20 15.84
CA LYS A 35 -7.81 14.17 14.79
C LYS A 35 -7.33 15.56 15.23
N THR A 36 -6.42 16.16 14.46
CA THR A 36 -5.86 17.49 14.77
C THR A 36 -5.54 18.25 13.47
N THR A 37 -5.03 19.48 13.58
CA THR A 37 -4.57 20.20 12.38
C THR A 37 -3.30 19.58 11.81
N GLU A 38 -3.14 19.62 10.49
CA GLU A 38 -1.97 19.05 9.81
C GLU A 38 -0.65 19.56 10.36
N ALA A 39 -0.55 20.86 10.66
CA ALA A 39 0.66 21.46 11.25
C ALA A 39 1.00 20.86 12.63
N ARG A 40 -0.01 20.64 13.48
CA ARG A 40 0.19 20.00 14.80
C ARG A 40 0.59 18.53 14.64
N ALA A 41 -0.06 17.78 13.74
CA ALA A 41 0.27 16.39 13.47
C ALA A 41 1.72 16.23 12.99
N ARG A 42 2.16 17.07 12.06
CA ARG A 42 3.55 17.06 11.55
C ARG A 42 4.59 17.35 12.65
N ARG A 43 4.27 18.26 13.56
CA ARG A 43 5.15 18.57 14.71
C ARG A 43 5.12 17.48 15.79
N LEU A 44 3.97 16.86 15.99
CA LEU A 44 3.79 15.80 16.96
C LEU A 44 4.52 14.51 16.58
N ARG A 45 4.57 14.16 15.29
CA ARG A 45 5.20 12.95 14.77
C ARG A 45 6.61 12.71 15.34
N PRO A 46 7.61 13.58 15.15
CA PRO A 46 8.95 13.34 15.65
C PRO A 46 9.03 13.36 17.18
N TYR A 47 8.09 14.00 17.86
CA TYR A 47 8.02 14.03 19.31
C TYR A 47 7.60 12.66 19.87
N VAL A 48 6.53 12.09 19.33
CA VAL A 48 6.00 10.77 19.74
C VAL A 48 6.96 9.65 19.33
N GLU A 49 7.54 9.69 18.15
CA GLU A 49 8.53 8.69 17.70
C GLU A 49 9.71 8.56 18.66
N LYS A 50 10.19 9.69 19.18
CA LYS A 50 11.24 9.68 20.23
C LYS A 50 10.76 9.09 21.55
N LEU A 51 9.50 9.26 21.92
CA LEU A 51 8.93 8.65 23.13
C LEU A 51 8.80 7.14 22.96
N ILE A 52 8.30 6.67 21.82
CA ILE A 52 8.18 5.23 21.51
C ILE A 52 9.57 4.55 21.47
N THR A 53 10.56 5.17 20.83
CA THR A 53 11.94 4.65 20.84
C THR A 53 12.50 4.49 22.26
N LYS A 54 12.14 5.39 23.19
CA LYS A 54 12.50 5.27 24.61
C LYS A 54 11.66 4.19 25.31
N GLY A 55 10.39 4.05 24.97
CA GLY A 55 9.53 2.97 25.45
C GLY A 55 10.12 1.60 25.11
N LYS A 56 10.55 1.39 23.86
CA LYS A 56 11.18 0.15 23.39
C LYS A 56 12.46 -0.22 24.17
N ARG A 57 13.24 0.76 24.63
CA ARG A 57 14.44 0.49 25.43
C ARG A 57 14.12 -0.08 26.80
N GLY A 58 13.01 0.34 27.39
CA GLY A 58 12.51 -0.17 28.68
C GLY A 58 13.34 0.20 29.91
N ASP A 59 14.51 0.83 29.77
CA ASP A 59 15.41 1.15 30.86
C ASP A 59 14.83 2.22 31.80
N LEU A 60 15.28 2.23 33.06
CA LEU A 60 14.85 3.20 34.06
C LEU A 60 15.14 4.66 33.66
N HIS A 61 16.25 4.89 32.93
CA HIS A 61 16.58 6.20 32.41
C HIS A 61 15.58 6.67 31.33
N ALA A 62 15.17 5.77 30.43
CA ALA A 62 14.14 6.06 29.43
C ALA A 62 12.80 6.39 30.09
N ARG A 63 12.37 5.60 31.10
CA ARG A 63 11.15 5.84 31.86
C ARG A 63 11.16 7.22 32.53
N ARG A 64 12.24 7.57 33.23
CA ARG A 64 12.41 8.91 33.83
C ARG A 64 12.40 10.04 32.78
N THR A 65 12.98 9.81 31.63
CA THR A 65 13.03 10.81 30.54
C THR A 65 11.64 11.00 29.89
N VAL A 66 10.83 9.94 29.76
CA VAL A 66 9.46 10.02 29.27
C VAL A 66 8.58 10.75 30.28
N MET A 67 8.68 10.42 31.57
CA MET A 67 7.90 11.07 32.66
C MET A 67 8.16 12.58 32.75
N LYS A 68 9.34 13.08 32.38
CA LYS A 68 9.59 14.52 32.30
C LYS A 68 8.79 15.21 31.18
N LYS A 69 8.27 14.47 30.22
CA LYS A 69 7.55 14.99 29.04
C LYS A 69 6.06 14.68 29.08
N VAL A 70 5.71 13.49 29.52
CA VAL A 70 4.33 13.00 29.66
C VAL A 70 4.04 12.96 31.15
N THR A 71 3.16 13.84 31.62
CA THR A 71 2.82 13.97 33.05
C THR A 71 1.84 12.90 33.51
N ASP A 72 1.06 12.35 32.60
CA ASP A 72 0.07 11.31 32.90
C ASP A 72 0.77 9.96 33.12
N LYS A 73 0.62 9.41 34.33
CA LYS A 73 1.18 8.12 34.72
C LYS A 73 0.56 6.96 33.95
N TYR A 74 -0.74 7.03 33.64
CA TYR A 74 -1.43 6.00 32.87
C TYR A 74 -0.89 5.90 31.44
N ALA A 75 -0.72 7.04 30.76
CA ALA A 75 -0.13 7.05 29.43
C ALA A 75 1.32 6.52 29.42
N VAL A 76 2.11 6.81 30.47
CA VAL A 76 3.45 6.23 30.60
C VAL A 76 3.38 4.72 30.81
N TYR A 77 2.51 4.22 31.68
CA TYR A 77 2.31 2.79 31.88
C TYR A 77 1.96 2.12 30.53
N ARG A 78 0.94 2.62 29.84
CA ARG A 78 0.48 2.09 28.55
C ARG A 78 1.59 2.08 27.49
N LEU A 79 2.43 3.12 27.45
CA LEU A 79 3.55 3.19 26.51
C LEU A 79 4.58 2.07 26.73
N PHE A 80 4.92 1.75 27.98
CA PHE A 80 5.98 0.77 28.29
C PHE A 80 5.48 -0.67 28.33
N GLU A 81 4.27 -0.90 28.83
CA GLU A 81 3.73 -2.25 29.05
C GLU A 81 2.90 -2.77 27.86
N GLU A 82 2.12 -1.90 27.22
CA GLU A 82 1.20 -2.31 26.16
C GLU A 82 1.76 -2.03 24.77
N LEU A 83 2.24 -0.80 24.50
CA LEU A 83 2.65 -0.37 23.17
C LEU A 83 4.09 -0.76 22.82
N ALA A 84 5.00 -0.71 23.77
CA ALA A 84 6.41 -1.02 23.51
C ALA A 84 6.64 -2.44 22.97
N PRO A 85 5.99 -3.50 23.46
CA PRO A 85 6.09 -4.84 22.90
C PRO A 85 5.60 -4.93 21.46
N GLN A 86 4.52 -4.22 21.12
CA GLN A 86 3.93 -4.23 19.76
C GLN A 86 4.84 -3.56 18.72
N PHE A 87 5.70 -2.64 19.17
CA PHE A 87 6.66 -1.96 18.29
C PHE A 87 8.03 -2.63 18.20
N GLN A 88 8.29 -3.73 18.89
CA GLN A 88 9.64 -4.31 18.98
C GLN A 88 10.24 -4.66 17.63
N GLY A 89 9.48 -5.22 16.71
CA GLY A 89 9.93 -5.58 15.36
C GLY A 89 10.08 -4.41 14.38
N ARG A 90 9.67 -3.17 14.77
CA ARG A 90 9.69 -2.01 13.89
C ARG A 90 10.82 -1.06 14.27
N GLU A 91 11.71 -0.72 13.34
CA GLU A 91 12.85 0.17 13.60
C GLU A 91 12.52 1.66 13.56
N GLY A 92 11.35 2.04 13.05
CA GLY A 92 10.87 3.43 12.96
C GLY A 92 9.53 3.52 12.25
N GLY A 93 9.02 4.76 12.04
CA GLY A 93 7.73 4.97 11.37
C GLY A 93 6.55 4.48 12.21
N TYR A 94 6.58 4.70 13.52
CA TYR A 94 5.54 4.26 14.45
C TYR A 94 4.22 5.00 14.28
N THR A 95 4.20 6.10 13.51
CA THR A 95 3.02 6.94 13.33
C THR A 95 2.67 7.14 11.87
N ARG A 96 1.37 7.14 11.56
CA ARG A 96 0.81 7.43 10.23
C ARG A 96 -0.04 8.69 10.31
N ILE A 97 0.10 9.59 9.32
CA ILE A 97 -0.70 10.82 9.21
C ILE A 97 -1.54 10.73 7.94
N VAL A 98 -2.86 10.78 8.10
CA VAL A 98 -3.83 10.78 6.99
C VAL A 98 -4.53 12.14 6.97
N LYS A 99 -4.51 12.83 5.83
CA LYS A 99 -5.23 14.09 5.65
C LYS A 99 -6.73 13.85 5.60
N THR A 100 -7.48 14.74 6.23
CA THR A 100 -8.94 14.69 6.26
C THR A 100 -9.54 16.00 5.77
N ALA A 101 -10.86 16.02 5.58
CA ALA A 101 -11.56 17.24 5.20
C ALA A 101 -11.24 18.40 6.14
N PRO A 102 -11.13 19.63 5.62
CA PRO A 102 -10.84 20.81 6.41
C PRO A 102 -11.94 21.08 7.44
N ARG A 103 -11.58 21.81 8.50
CA ARG A 103 -12.51 22.16 9.57
C ARG A 103 -13.53 23.17 9.09
N LYS A 104 -14.82 22.94 9.42
CA LYS A 104 -15.89 23.91 9.15
C LYS A 104 -15.62 25.21 9.91
N GLY A 105 -15.80 26.33 9.26
CA GLY A 105 -15.62 27.67 9.80
C GLY A 105 -14.34 28.35 9.33
N ASP A 106 -13.17 27.85 9.75
CA ASP A 106 -11.88 28.46 9.43
C ASP A 106 -11.10 27.76 8.28
N ASN A 107 -11.70 26.72 7.69
CA ASN A 107 -11.10 25.93 6.60
C ASN A 107 -9.68 25.41 6.91
N ALA A 108 -9.33 25.24 8.19
CA ALA A 108 -8.02 24.74 8.59
C ALA A 108 -7.79 23.32 8.08
N PRO A 109 -6.63 22.99 7.47
CA PRO A 109 -6.32 21.65 7.02
C PRO A 109 -6.22 20.70 8.23
N MET A 110 -7.02 19.66 8.24
CA MET A 110 -7.08 18.65 9.30
C MET A 110 -6.38 17.37 8.88
N ALA A 111 -5.87 16.64 9.86
CA ALA A 111 -5.29 15.32 9.68
C ALA A 111 -5.58 14.43 10.89
N VAL A 112 -5.68 13.15 10.66
CA VAL A 112 -5.67 12.11 11.69
C VAL A 112 -4.24 11.59 11.79
N ILE A 113 -3.67 11.61 12.99
CA ILE A 113 -2.43 10.92 13.30
C ILE A 113 -2.78 9.68 14.12
N SER A 114 -2.28 8.51 13.70
CA SER A 114 -2.51 7.21 14.34
C SER A 114 -1.20 6.49 14.59
N LEU A 115 -1.19 5.61 15.58
CA LEU A 115 -0.12 4.64 15.81
C LEU A 115 -0.28 3.49 14.82
N VAL A 116 0.84 2.99 14.28
CA VAL A 116 0.87 1.85 13.37
C VAL A 116 1.19 0.60 14.17
N LEU A 117 0.15 -0.05 14.67
CA LEU A 117 0.25 -1.25 15.53
C LEU A 117 0.32 -2.55 14.71
N GLU A 118 0.16 -2.45 13.38
CA GLU A 118 0.27 -3.61 12.48
C GLU A 118 1.65 -4.27 12.65
N PRO A 119 1.73 -5.59 12.80
CA PRO A 119 3.01 -6.28 12.86
C PRO A 119 3.79 -6.03 11.56
N VAL A 120 5.10 -5.86 11.68
CA VAL A 120 5.97 -5.79 10.49
C VAL A 120 6.14 -7.23 10.00
N ALA A 121 5.68 -7.52 8.77
CA ALA A 121 6.00 -8.76 8.12
C ALA A 121 7.54 -8.87 8.04
N THR A 122 8.12 -9.86 8.70
CA THR A 122 9.55 -10.13 8.61
C THR A 122 9.88 -10.52 7.17
N LYS A 123 11.08 -10.20 6.72
CA LYS A 123 11.51 -10.50 5.35
C LYS A 123 11.34 -12.00 5.02
N GLU A 124 11.54 -12.86 5.99
CA GLU A 124 11.34 -14.32 5.89
C GLU A 124 9.88 -14.67 5.54
N VAL A 125 8.89 -14.05 6.20
CA VAL A 125 7.46 -14.29 5.92
C VAL A 125 7.07 -13.76 4.53
N VAL A 126 7.67 -12.66 4.09
CA VAL A 126 7.45 -12.12 2.74
C VAL A 126 8.09 -13.02 1.69
N ASP A 127 9.31 -13.50 1.94
CA ASP A 127 10.03 -14.39 1.02
C ASP A 127 9.31 -15.75 0.91
N ASP A 128 8.80 -16.31 2.00
CA ASP A 128 7.98 -17.53 2.01
C ASP A 128 6.63 -17.33 1.28
N ALA A 129 5.97 -16.20 1.48
CA ALA A 129 4.72 -15.87 0.78
C ALA A 129 4.96 -15.72 -0.73
N VAL A 130 6.05 -15.06 -1.13
CA VAL A 130 6.44 -14.91 -2.54
C VAL A 130 6.83 -16.27 -3.15
N ALA A 131 7.55 -17.11 -2.41
CA ALA A 131 7.92 -18.45 -2.86
C ALA A 131 6.68 -19.34 -3.04
N THR A 132 5.71 -19.26 -2.12
CA THR A 132 4.46 -20.00 -2.19
C THR A 132 3.60 -19.54 -3.35
N ALA A 133 3.46 -18.22 -3.56
CA ALA A 133 2.73 -17.65 -4.70
C ALA A 133 3.38 -18.04 -6.04
N LYS A 134 4.72 -18.06 -6.11
CA LYS A 134 5.44 -18.46 -7.32
C LYS A 134 5.29 -19.97 -7.62
N ARG A 135 5.23 -20.82 -6.59
CA ARG A 135 4.95 -22.26 -6.76
C ARG A 135 3.52 -22.48 -7.26
N ALA A 136 2.53 -21.79 -6.68
CA ALA A 136 1.13 -21.87 -7.12
C ALA A 136 0.96 -21.39 -8.57
N ALA A 137 1.63 -20.30 -8.97
CA ALA A 137 1.61 -19.82 -10.34
C ALA A 137 2.28 -20.80 -11.33
N ALA A 138 3.39 -21.42 -10.94
CA ALA A 138 4.06 -22.42 -11.76
C ALA A 138 3.23 -23.72 -11.91
N GLU A 139 2.48 -24.08 -10.88
CA GLU A 139 1.58 -25.24 -10.88
C GLU A 139 0.35 -24.98 -11.76
N ALA A 140 -0.18 -23.75 -11.74
CA ALA A 140 -1.28 -23.33 -12.63
C ALA A 140 -0.87 -23.34 -14.10
N VAL A 141 0.32 -22.82 -14.44
CA VAL A 141 0.85 -22.85 -15.83
C VAL A 141 1.06 -24.28 -16.31
N LYS A 142 1.53 -25.17 -15.43
CA LYS A 142 1.72 -26.59 -15.78
C LYS A 142 0.40 -27.33 -15.95
N ALA A 143 -0.65 -26.93 -15.24
CA ALA A 143 -2.00 -27.45 -15.42
C ALA A 143 -2.60 -27.00 -16.77
N GLU A 144 -2.39 -25.74 -17.15
CA GLU A 144 -2.83 -25.20 -18.45
C GLU A 144 -2.05 -25.86 -19.62
N GLU A 145 -0.74 -26.12 -19.47
CA GLU A 145 0.04 -26.84 -20.49
C GLU A 145 -0.40 -28.31 -20.65
N SER A 146 -0.83 -28.96 -19.56
CA SER A 146 -1.35 -30.33 -19.65
C SER A 146 -2.74 -30.40 -20.30
N GLU A 147 -3.60 -29.39 -20.07
CA GLU A 147 -4.94 -29.29 -20.65
C GLU A 147 -4.88 -28.96 -22.15
N THR A 148 -3.91 -28.12 -22.57
CA THR A 148 -3.68 -27.84 -24.01
C THR A 148 -3.07 -29.04 -24.74
N ALA A 149 -2.23 -29.86 -24.10
CA ALA A 149 -1.67 -31.08 -24.68
C ALA A 149 -2.76 -32.18 -24.89
N GLU A 150 -3.70 -32.33 -23.95
CA GLU A 150 -4.82 -33.26 -24.10
C GLU A 150 -5.81 -32.82 -25.20
N VAL A 151 -5.98 -31.52 -25.42
CA VAL A 151 -6.84 -30.98 -26.49
C VAL A 151 -6.18 -31.13 -27.87
N GLU A 152 -4.84 -31.02 -27.98
CA GLU A 152 -4.13 -31.28 -29.23
C GLU A 152 -4.10 -32.76 -29.61
N GLU A 153 -4.01 -33.67 -28.62
CA GLU A 153 -4.07 -35.12 -28.88
C GLU A 153 -5.48 -35.57 -29.29
N ALA A 154 -6.53 -34.96 -28.74
CA ALA A 154 -7.92 -35.22 -29.15
C ALA A 154 -8.25 -34.66 -30.55
N ALA A 155 -7.64 -33.51 -30.93
CA ALA A 155 -7.85 -32.93 -32.27
C ALA A 155 -7.02 -33.65 -33.36
N GLY A 156 -5.96 -34.37 -33.02
CA GLY A 156 -5.18 -35.19 -33.93
C GLY A 156 -5.85 -36.50 -34.34
N ALA A 157 -6.73 -37.06 -33.47
CA ALA A 157 -7.46 -38.31 -33.75
C ALA A 157 -8.63 -38.15 -34.71
N ASP A 158 -9.25 -36.96 -34.78
CA ASP A 158 -10.38 -36.66 -35.70
C ASP A 158 -9.93 -36.26 -37.11
N ALA A 159 -8.65 -35.94 -37.31
CA ALA A 159 -8.12 -35.55 -38.62
C ALA A 159 -7.69 -36.72 -39.50
N GLU A 160 -7.57 -37.94 -38.96
CA GLU A 160 -7.15 -39.13 -39.73
C GLU A 160 -8.35 -39.91 -40.30
N GLU A 161 -9.58 -39.69 -39.79
CA GLU A 161 -10.80 -40.37 -40.29
C GLU A 161 -11.49 -39.60 -41.44
N THR A 162 -11.14 -38.33 -41.70
CA THR A 162 -11.73 -37.50 -42.78
C THR A 162 -10.88 -37.41 -44.04
N ALA A 163 -9.68 -38.05 -44.08
CA ALA A 163 -8.81 -38.03 -45.23
C ALA A 163 -9.05 -39.11 -46.28
N VAL A 164 -10.01 -40.02 -46.10
CA VAL A 164 -10.29 -41.13 -46.99
C VAL A 164 -11.53 -40.93 -47.86
N GLU A 165 -12.36 -39.88 -47.65
CA GLU A 165 -13.54 -39.62 -48.44
C GLU A 165 -13.46 -38.39 -49.40
N ALA A 166 -12.30 -37.80 -49.60
CA ALA A 166 -12.18 -36.58 -50.40
C ALA A 166 -11.47 -36.76 -51.75
N ASP A 167 -11.32 -37.99 -52.26
CA ASP A 167 -10.64 -38.23 -53.54
C ASP A 167 -11.60 -38.63 -54.67
N GLU A 168 -12.92 -38.42 -54.56
CA GLU A 168 -13.85 -38.79 -55.61
C GLU A 168 -14.74 -37.67 -56.15
N VAL A 169 -14.46 -36.38 -55.90
CA VAL A 169 -15.22 -35.26 -56.51
C VAL A 169 -14.25 -34.15 -56.95
N LYS A 170 -13.41 -34.42 -57.90
CA LYS A 170 -12.72 -33.43 -58.71
C LYS A 170 -12.78 -33.77 -60.18
N GLU A 171 -13.95 -33.71 -60.73
CA GLU A 171 -14.19 -33.52 -62.19
C GLU A 171 -15.58 -32.96 -62.36
N ALA A 172 -15.74 -31.65 -62.29
CA ALA A 172 -16.73 -30.86 -63.03
C ALA A 172 -16.72 -29.41 -62.53
N ASP A 173 -16.49 -28.54 -63.46
CA ASP A 173 -16.72 -27.09 -63.50
C ASP A 173 -15.49 -26.17 -63.33
N ASP A 174 -14.59 -26.34 -64.22
CA ASP A 174 -13.95 -25.25 -64.95
C ASP A 174 -14.99 -24.73 -65.98
N VAL A 175 -15.49 -23.54 -65.84
CA VAL A 175 -15.99 -22.59 -66.86
C VAL A 175 -16.84 -21.48 -66.20
N ALA A 176 -16.46 -20.29 -66.49
CA ALA A 176 -17.15 -19.00 -66.36
C ALA A 176 -16.48 -18.04 -65.36
N ALA A 177 -15.48 -17.37 -65.88
CA ALA A 177 -15.52 -16.10 -66.64
C ALA A 177 -15.56 -14.91 -65.66
N GLU A 178 -14.45 -14.19 -65.51
CA GLU A 178 -14.10 -13.00 -66.31
C GLU A 178 -15.24 -11.97 -66.41
N LYS A 179 -14.85 -10.76 -65.96
CA LYS A 179 -15.53 -9.43 -66.03
C LYS A 179 -16.22 -9.02 -64.72
N ALA A 180 -15.93 -7.93 -64.13
CA ALA A 180 -15.63 -6.62 -64.69
C ALA A 180 -14.86 -5.76 -63.66
N ASP A 181 -13.87 -5.14 -64.18
CA ASP A 181 -13.28 -3.89 -63.76
C ASP A 181 -14.29 -2.74 -63.71
N VAL A 182 -13.88 -1.69 -63.06
CA VAL A 182 -14.08 -0.27 -63.38
C VAL A 182 -14.91 0.57 -62.42
N GLU A 183 -14.18 1.53 -61.88
CA GLU A 183 -14.52 2.94 -61.53
C GLU A 183 -15.35 3.15 -60.23
N ASP A 184 -15.11 4.12 -59.40
CA ASP A 184 -14.52 5.45 -59.63
C ASP A 184 -14.13 6.09 -58.30
N GLU A 185 -13.08 6.88 -58.35
CA GLU A 185 -12.70 8.07 -57.59
C GLU A 185 -13.89 8.91 -57.07
N ASP A 186 -13.82 9.45 -55.92
CA ASP A 186 -13.74 10.90 -55.70
C ASP A 186 -13.81 11.28 -54.22
N ALA A 187 -12.86 12.04 -53.75
CA ALA A 187 -12.93 12.90 -52.57
C ALA A 187 -13.79 14.14 -52.88
N PRO A 188 -14.25 14.99 -51.95
CA PRO A 188 -13.33 15.84 -51.21
C PRO A 188 -13.77 16.33 -49.81
N ALA A 189 -12.74 16.82 -49.11
CA ALA A 189 -12.66 17.76 -48.01
C ALA A 189 -13.79 18.80 -47.82
N ARG A 190 -13.91 19.22 -46.54
CA ARG A 190 -14.30 20.53 -45.94
C ARG A 190 -15.25 20.31 -44.75
N LYS A 191 -15.08 20.91 -43.61
CA LYS A 191 -14.42 22.10 -43.06
C LYS A 191 -14.08 21.84 -41.61
#